data_36999f22830a5a847ec39960814a63b7
#
_entry.id   36999f22830a5a847ec39960814a63b7
#
_cell.length_a   1.000
_cell.length_b   1.000
_cell.length_c   1.000
_cell.angle_alpha   90.00
_cell.angle_beta   90.00
_cell.angle_gamma   90.00
#
_symmetry.space_group_name_H-M   'P 1'
#
loop_
_entity.id
_entity.type
_entity.pdbx_description
1 polymer ?
#
loop_
_entity_poly.entity_id
_entity_poly.type
_entity_poly.pdbx_seq_one_letter_code
_entity_poly.pdbx_strand_id
1 'polypeptide(L)'
;MNQMINTFTVSLCKNGILGGYIVADEEAITYKTGKLTIPEKYRNLKMKYKDILSVTEDSLLFMPTVSLRMKNDEEYKFIVFEKKRFLKMLIEKRKGK
;
A
#
# COMPACT_ATOMS: atom_id res chain seq x y z
N MET A 1 14.07 21.07 6.14
CA MET A 1 13.40 20.38 6.64
C MET A 1 13.26 19.09 6.11
N ASN A 2 13.05 18.24 6.73
CA ASN A 2 13.08 16.97 6.31
C ASN A 2 11.77 16.48 5.94
N GLN A 3 11.65 16.00 4.73
CA GLN A 3 10.54 15.33 4.42
C GLN A 3 10.70 13.95 4.88
N MET A 4 9.85 13.49 5.74
CA MET A 4 9.87 12.14 6.20
C MET A 4 9.16 11.30 5.18
N ILE A 5 9.92 10.67 4.31
CA ILE A 5 9.35 9.76 3.35
C ILE A 5 9.40 8.38 3.95
N ASN A 6 8.24 7.79 4.18
CA ASN A 6 8.16 6.44 4.73
C ASN A 6 8.13 5.41 3.61
N THR A 7 9.05 4.48 3.65
CA THR A 7 9.13 3.41 2.67
C THR A 7 8.90 2.08 3.36
N PHE A 8 8.08 1.24 2.75
CA PHE A 8 7.72 -0.05 3.31
C PHE A 8 7.95 -1.14 2.29
N THR A 9 8.60 -2.21 2.70
CA THR A 9 8.77 -3.36 1.84
C THR A 9 7.47 -4.15 1.85
N VAL A 10 6.88 -4.35 0.70
CA VAL A 10 5.59 -5.01 0.59
C VAL A 10 5.56 -5.93 -0.62
N SER A 11 4.51 -6.74 -0.72
CA SER A 11 4.23 -7.51 -1.92
C SER A 11 2.76 -7.32 -2.26
N LEU A 12 2.49 -7.00 -3.50
CA LEU A 12 1.11 -6.86 -3.96
C LEU A 12 0.57 -8.24 -4.34
N CYS A 13 -0.59 -8.60 -3.80
CA CYS A 13 -1.22 -9.87 -4.10
C CYS A 13 -2.20 -9.67 -5.25
N LYS A 14 -1.74 -9.94 -6.46
CA LYS A 14 -2.58 -9.78 -7.64
C LYS A 14 -2.13 -10.82 -8.66
N ASN A 15 -2.89 -11.90 -8.79
CA ASN A 15 -2.53 -13.01 -9.66
C ASN A 15 -1.14 -13.54 -9.31
N GLY A 16 -0.86 -13.60 -8.01
CA GLY A 16 0.44 -14.01 -7.53
C GLY A 16 0.96 -12.99 -6.54
N ILE A 17 2.19 -13.15 -6.13
CA ILE A 17 2.81 -12.25 -5.16
C ILE A 17 3.88 -11.44 -5.87
N LEU A 18 3.66 -10.12 -5.93
CA LEU A 18 4.53 -9.23 -6.68
C LEU A 18 5.30 -8.35 -5.71
N GLY A 19 6.57 -8.70 -5.48
CA GLY A 19 7.40 -7.96 -4.53
C GLY A 19 7.70 -6.55 -4.99
N GLY A 20 7.78 -5.63 -4.06
CA GLY A 20 8.08 -4.25 -4.34
C GLY A 20 8.13 -3.45 -3.07
N TYR A 21 7.76 -2.19 -3.16
CA TYR A 21 7.76 -1.34 -1.97
C TYR A 21 6.71 -0.23 -2.13
N ILE A 22 6.30 0.31 -1.00
CA ILE A 22 5.39 1.45 -0.96
C ILE A 22 6.15 2.65 -0.43
N VAL A 23 5.96 3.78 -1.11
CA VAL A 23 6.50 5.07 -0.65
C VAL A 23 5.30 5.90 -0.21
N ALA A 24 5.33 6.38 1.03
CA ALA A 24 4.23 7.17 1.57
C ALA A 24 4.64 8.63 1.66
N ASP A 25 3.84 9.52 1.08
CA ASP A 25 4.06 10.95 1.23
C ASP A 25 2.83 11.58 1.86
N GLU A 26 2.69 12.88 1.75
CA GLU A 26 1.59 13.60 2.42
C GLU A 26 0.23 13.37 1.78
N GLU A 27 0.19 12.98 0.54
CA GLU A 27 -1.07 12.82 -0.18
C GLU A 27 -1.44 11.38 -0.48
N ALA A 28 -0.46 10.52 -0.60
CA ALA A 28 -0.73 9.20 -1.14
C ALA A 28 0.34 8.20 -0.74
N ILE A 29 0.00 6.94 -0.92
CA ILE A 29 0.99 5.88 -0.91
C ILE A 29 1.11 5.40 -2.34
N THR A 30 2.33 5.07 -2.76
CA THR A 30 2.58 4.62 -4.11
C THR A 30 3.33 3.30 -4.06
N TYR A 31 2.73 2.26 -4.65
CA TYR A 31 3.39 0.96 -4.75
C TYR A 31 4.23 0.96 -6.02
N LYS A 32 5.46 0.52 -5.90
CA LYS A 32 6.39 0.46 -7.02
C LYS A 32 7.08 -0.89 -7.06
N THR A 33 7.31 -1.37 -8.27
CA THR A 33 8.07 -2.59 -8.45
C THR A 33 8.90 -2.44 -9.73
N GLY A 34 10.07 -3.05 -9.75
CA GLY A 34 10.93 -3.00 -10.93
C GLY A 34 10.70 -4.11 -11.92
N LYS A 35 9.70 -4.97 -11.65
CA LYS A 35 9.44 -6.09 -12.54
C LYS A 35 8.75 -5.63 -13.81
N LEU A 36 9.41 -5.83 -14.94
CA LEU A 36 8.88 -5.35 -16.21
C LEU A 36 7.80 -6.25 -16.82
N THR A 37 7.65 -7.46 -16.29
CA THR A 37 6.63 -8.38 -16.79
C THR A 37 5.25 -8.09 -16.23
N ILE A 38 5.15 -7.14 -15.30
CA ILE A 38 3.90 -6.79 -14.67
C ILE A 38 3.24 -5.66 -15.45
N PRO A 39 1.90 -5.66 -15.59
CA PRO A 39 1.21 -4.57 -16.29
C PRO A 39 1.61 -3.22 -15.71
N GLU A 40 1.77 -2.25 -16.57
CA GLU A 40 2.25 -0.94 -16.19
C GLU A 40 1.44 -0.32 -15.06
N LYS A 41 0.15 -0.59 -15.06
CA LYS A 41 -0.75 -0.11 -14.01
C LYS A 41 -0.26 -0.46 -12.61
N TYR A 42 0.36 -1.64 -12.45
CA TYR A 42 0.80 -2.09 -11.14
C TYR A 42 2.27 -1.83 -10.87
N ARG A 43 3.01 -1.30 -11.85
CA ARG A 43 4.42 -1.00 -11.63
C ARG A 43 4.61 0.32 -10.89
N ASN A 44 3.58 1.16 -10.91
CA ASN A 44 3.64 2.46 -10.25
C ASN A 44 2.21 2.85 -9.87
N LEU A 45 1.71 2.27 -8.79
CA LEU A 45 0.31 2.39 -8.41
C LEU A 45 0.16 3.40 -7.27
N LYS A 46 -0.41 4.57 -7.60
CA LYS A 46 -0.60 5.63 -6.63
C LYS A 46 -2.00 5.54 -6.03
N MET A 47 -2.08 5.57 -4.70
CA MET A 47 -3.33 5.48 -3.99
C MET A 47 -3.42 6.66 -3.03
N LYS A 48 -4.29 7.62 -3.33
CA LYS A 48 -4.42 8.79 -2.48
C LYS A 48 -5.18 8.44 -1.22
N TYR A 49 -4.76 8.99 -0.09
CA TYR A 49 -5.43 8.70 1.19
C TYR A 49 -6.91 9.05 1.14
N LYS A 50 -7.26 10.14 0.49
CA LYS A 50 -8.66 10.56 0.42
C LYS A 50 -9.53 9.61 -0.39
N ASP A 51 -8.92 8.75 -1.19
CA ASP A 51 -9.65 7.80 -2.01
C ASP A 51 -9.75 6.42 -1.37
N ILE A 52 -9.17 6.23 -0.19
CA ILE A 52 -9.22 4.96 0.52
C ILE A 52 -10.50 4.92 1.35
N LEU A 53 -11.41 4.01 1.01
CA LEU A 53 -12.65 3.86 1.76
C LEU A 53 -12.45 3.09 3.05
N SER A 54 -11.71 2.01 2.98
CA SER A 54 -11.53 1.17 4.17
C SER A 54 -10.22 0.44 4.11
N VAL A 55 -9.73 0.06 5.29
CA VAL A 55 -8.49 -0.67 5.48
C VAL A 55 -8.81 -1.90 6.29
N THR A 56 -8.45 -3.07 5.80
CA THR A 56 -8.71 -4.32 6.49
C THR A 56 -7.41 -5.05 6.74
N GLU A 57 -7.21 -5.51 7.97
CA GLU A 57 -6.05 -6.32 8.32
C GLU A 57 -6.40 -7.78 8.26
N ASP A 58 -5.43 -8.60 7.86
CA ASP A 58 -5.63 -10.04 7.85
C ASP A 58 -4.27 -10.69 7.78
N SER A 59 -4.23 -11.97 7.48
CA SER A 59 -2.98 -12.66 7.27
C SER A 59 -3.18 -13.67 6.15
N LEU A 60 -2.10 -13.90 5.41
CA LEU A 60 -2.07 -14.91 4.37
C LEU A 60 -1.02 -15.91 4.81
N LEU A 61 -1.48 -17.08 5.25
CA LEU A 61 -0.62 -18.04 5.92
C LEU A 61 -0.08 -17.38 7.19
N PHE A 62 1.19 -17.09 7.26
CA PHE A 62 1.73 -16.41 8.44
C PHE A 62 2.17 -14.99 8.13
N MET A 63 1.83 -14.49 6.95
CA MET A 63 2.29 -13.17 6.53
C MET A 63 1.21 -12.13 6.77
N PRO A 64 1.55 -11.00 7.40
CA PRO A 64 0.57 -9.97 7.69
C PRO A 64 0.13 -9.25 6.42
N THR A 65 -1.18 -9.09 6.24
CA THR A 65 -1.69 -8.42 5.05
C THR A 65 -2.55 -7.23 5.41
N VAL A 66 -2.61 -6.27 4.50
CA VAL A 66 -3.47 -5.11 4.59
C VAL A 66 -4.17 -4.95 3.25
N SER A 67 -5.49 -4.87 3.28
CA SER A 67 -6.28 -4.67 2.08
C SER A 67 -6.86 -3.27 2.08
N LEU A 68 -6.76 -2.59 0.96
CA LEU A 68 -7.27 -1.24 0.81
C LEU A 68 -8.39 -1.24 -0.22
N ARG A 69 -9.57 -0.80 0.20
CA ARG A 69 -10.69 -0.65 -0.74
C ARG A 69 -10.76 0.82 -1.13
N MET A 70 -10.74 1.07 -2.41
CA MET A 70 -10.73 2.43 -2.93
C MET A 70 -12.13 2.88 -3.33
N LYS A 71 -12.32 4.19 -3.47
CA LYS A 71 -13.62 4.76 -3.83
C LYS A 71 -14.12 4.30 -5.19
N ASN A 72 -13.21 3.88 -6.07
CA ASN A 72 -13.61 3.41 -7.39
C ASN A 72 -13.87 1.90 -7.41
N ASP A 73 -14.06 1.31 -6.22
CA ASP A 73 -14.32 -0.12 -6.04
C ASP A 73 -13.14 -1.02 -6.31
N GLU A 74 -11.97 -0.46 -6.55
CA GLU A 74 -10.75 -1.26 -6.66
C GLU A 74 -10.35 -1.70 -5.26
N GLU A 75 -9.79 -2.87 -5.17
CA GLU A 75 -9.27 -3.36 -3.90
C GLU A 75 -7.87 -3.88 -4.10
N TYR A 76 -6.94 -3.46 -3.25
CA TYR A 76 -5.55 -3.86 -3.35
C TYR A 76 -5.13 -4.51 -2.04
N LYS A 77 -4.59 -5.72 -2.13
CA LYS A 77 -4.14 -6.46 -0.96
C LYS A 77 -2.62 -6.55 -1.00
N PHE A 78 -1.99 -6.16 0.09
CA PHE A 78 -0.53 -6.17 0.19
C PHE A 78 -0.10 -7.00 1.39
N ILE A 79 1.00 -7.73 1.23
CA ILE A 79 1.70 -8.31 2.36
C ILE A 79 2.63 -7.20 2.84
N VAL A 80 2.47 -6.77 4.10
CA VAL A 80 3.25 -5.65 4.64
C VAL A 80 4.02 -6.16 5.85
N PHE A 81 5.34 -6.26 5.71
CA PHE A 81 6.15 -6.84 6.77
C PHE A 81 6.20 -5.98 8.03
N GLU A 82 6.10 -4.67 7.87
CA GLU A 82 6.02 -3.78 9.03
C GLU A 82 4.59 -3.28 9.18
N LYS A 83 3.67 -4.22 9.36
CA LYS A 83 2.25 -3.90 9.34
C LYS A 83 1.85 -2.84 10.37
N LYS A 84 2.35 -2.95 11.60
CA LYS A 84 1.97 -1.99 12.63
C LYS A 84 2.40 -0.58 12.28
N ARG A 85 3.62 -0.42 11.78
CA ARG A 85 4.12 0.89 11.40
C ARG A 85 3.32 1.45 10.22
N PHE A 86 3.00 0.58 9.27
CA PHE A 86 2.23 0.97 8.09
C PHE A 86 0.82 1.42 8.47
N LEU A 87 0.15 0.67 9.35
CA LEU A 87 -1.21 1.00 9.78
C LEU A 87 -1.23 2.30 10.58
N LYS A 88 -0.24 2.51 11.42
CA LYS A 88 -0.16 3.74 12.19
C LYS A 88 -0.01 4.93 11.26
N MET A 89 0.83 4.79 10.24
CA MET A 89 1.01 5.84 9.26
C MET A 89 -0.29 6.14 8.52
N LEU A 90 -1.02 5.10 8.10
CA LEU A 90 -2.29 5.28 7.39
C LEU A 90 -3.31 5.99 8.25
N ILE A 91 -3.41 5.62 9.52
CA ILE A 91 -4.35 6.25 10.43
C ILE A 91 -4.04 7.75 10.54
N GLU A 92 -2.78 8.08 10.70
CA GLU A 92 -2.38 9.47 10.85
C GLU A 92 -2.63 10.29 9.59
N LYS A 93 -2.30 9.73 8.43
CA LYS A 93 -2.46 10.46 7.18
C LYS A 93 -3.94 10.61 6.80
N ARG A 94 -4.75 9.61 7.11
CA ARG A 94 -6.16 9.68 6.78
C ARG A 94 -6.92 10.64 7.68
N LYS A 95 -6.45 10.83 8.91
CA LYS A 95 -7.10 11.75 9.82
C LYS A 95 -7.06 13.19 9.33
N GLY A 96 -6.00 13.55 8.65
CA GLY A 96 -5.85 14.92 8.18
C GLY A 96 -6.60 15.21 6.88
N LYS A 97 -7.35 14.24 6.38
CA LYS A 97 -8.04 14.43 5.09
C LYS A 97 -9.58 14.32 5.23
#